data_5ef499dec8cfe4436cefd3e77b7f2a9c
#
_entry.id   5ef499dec8cfe4436cefd3e77b7f2a9c
#
_cell.length_a   1.000
_cell.length_b   1.000
_cell.length_c   1.000
_cell.angle_alpha   90.00
_cell.angle_beta   90.00
_cell.angle_gamma   90.00
#
_symmetry.space_group_name_H-M   'P 1'
#
loop_
_entity.id
_entity.type
_entity.pdbx_description
1 polymer ?
#
loop_
_entity_poly.entity_id
_entity_poly.type
_entity_poly.pdbx_seq_one_letter_code
_entity_poly.pdbx_strand_id
1 'polypeptide(L)'
;MKAQKYQMLVSQIASLIEGETDQIAVMSNVVAAIHQEMKFWWTGFYRVIGDELLLGPFQGPVACMHIPFGRGVCGTAWQRRETIVVPDVEQFPGHIACSSQSRSEIVVPVFGPDGKVTAVLDIDSDQLATFDDVDRQYLEQICKLI
;
A
#
# COMPACT_ATOMS: atom_id res chain seq x y z
N MET A 1 4.80 -14.35 15.29
CA MET A 1 4.22 -13.06 15.66
C MET A 1 3.68 -12.33 14.45
N LYS A 2 4.52 -11.55 13.74
CA LYS A 2 4.07 -10.81 12.57
C LYS A 2 3.55 -11.74 11.47
N ALA A 3 4.29 -12.81 11.15
CA ALA A 3 3.88 -13.76 10.12
C ALA A 3 2.55 -14.43 10.44
N GLN A 4 2.33 -14.79 11.70
CA GLN A 4 1.07 -15.41 12.11
C GLN A 4 -0.11 -14.46 11.94
N LYS A 5 0.07 -13.20 12.30
CA LYS A 5 -0.97 -12.17 12.10
C LYS A 5 -1.31 -12.03 10.62
N TYR A 6 -0.29 -12.00 9.76
CA TYR A 6 -0.51 -11.91 8.31
C TYR A 6 -1.21 -13.14 7.76
N GLN A 7 -0.85 -14.35 8.20
CA GLN A 7 -1.50 -15.57 7.72
C GLN A 7 -3.00 -15.53 7.98
N MET A 8 -3.40 -15.13 9.19
CA MET A 8 -4.80 -14.96 9.53
C MET A 8 -5.45 -13.86 8.70
N LEU A 9 -4.74 -12.74 8.54
CA LEU A 9 -5.24 -11.58 7.81
C LEU A 9 -5.49 -11.91 6.33
N VAL A 10 -4.58 -12.64 5.69
CA VAL A 10 -4.75 -13.06 4.29
C VAL A 10 -6.02 -13.90 4.14
N SER A 11 -6.23 -14.86 5.02
CA SER A 11 -7.44 -15.70 5.00
C SER A 11 -8.70 -14.88 5.23
N GLN A 12 -8.68 -13.96 6.18
CA GLN A 12 -9.82 -13.10 6.48
C GLN A 12 -10.17 -12.22 5.29
N ILE A 13 -9.15 -11.62 4.67
CA ILE A 13 -9.36 -10.75 3.50
C ILE A 13 -9.91 -11.56 2.34
N ALA A 14 -9.35 -12.74 2.06
CA ALA A 14 -9.83 -13.58 0.97
C ALA A 14 -11.32 -13.89 1.11
N SER A 15 -11.77 -14.22 2.33
CA SER A 15 -13.18 -14.45 2.59
C SER A 15 -14.02 -13.19 2.48
N LEU A 16 -13.50 -12.08 3.00
CA LEU A 16 -14.21 -10.81 3.08
C LEU A 16 -14.55 -10.25 1.70
N ILE A 17 -13.62 -10.36 0.74
CA ILE A 17 -13.79 -9.77 -0.59
C ILE A 17 -14.28 -10.76 -1.63
N GLU A 18 -14.51 -12.01 -1.26
CA GLU A 18 -14.97 -13.06 -2.19
C GLU A 18 -16.26 -12.63 -2.88
N GLY A 19 -16.26 -12.68 -4.22
CA GLY A 19 -17.43 -12.33 -5.02
C GLY A 19 -17.69 -10.84 -5.21
N GLU A 20 -16.91 -9.97 -4.57
CA GLU A 20 -17.08 -8.53 -4.75
C GLU A 20 -16.31 -8.06 -5.98
N THR A 21 -16.99 -7.30 -6.84
CA THR A 21 -16.40 -6.78 -8.09
C THR A 21 -16.10 -5.29 -8.05
N ASP A 22 -16.64 -4.55 -7.10
CA ASP A 22 -16.39 -3.12 -6.97
C ASP A 22 -15.05 -2.89 -6.28
N GLN A 23 -14.10 -2.30 -7.01
CA GLN A 23 -12.74 -2.12 -6.51
C GLN A 23 -12.66 -1.17 -5.32
N ILE A 24 -13.50 -0.13 -5.27
CA ILE A 24 -13.49 0.79 -4.14
C ILE A 24 -13.97 0.08 -2.88
N ALA A 25 -15.01 -0.74 -2.98
CA ALA A 25 -15.50 -1.53 -1.84
C ALA A 25 -14.44 -2.53 -1.36
N VAL A 26 -13.78 -3.22 -2.30
CA VAL A 26 -12.68 -4.15 -1.97
C VAL A 26 -11.55 -3.42 -1.24
N MET A 27 -11.07 -2.33 -1.83
CA MET A 27 -9.96 -1.55 -1.25
C MET A 27 -10.31 -1.00 0.14
N SER A 28 -11.55 -0.54 0.31
CA SER A 28 -12.00 0.02 1.59
C SER A 28 -11.91 -1.01 2.70
N ASN A 29 -12.38 -2.23 2.45
CA ASN A 29 -12.35 -3.29 3.46
C ASN A 29 -10.94 -3.87 3.64
N VAL A 30 -10.15 -3.97 2.58
CA VAL A 30 -8.76 -4.42 2.69
C VAL A 30 -7.95 -3.47 3.56
N VAL A 31 -8.08 -2.17 3.32
CA VAL A 31 -7.40 -1.14 4.12
C VAL A 31 -7.83 -1.23 5.58
N ALA A 32 -9.14 -1.34 5.82
CA ALA A 32 -9.67 -1.43 7.18
C ALA A 32 -9.12 -2.65 7.91
N ALA A 33 -9.11 -3.81 7.24
CA ALA A 33 -8.62 -5.06 7.83
C ALA A 33 -7.13 -4.98 8.18
N ILE A 34 -6.31 -4.48 7.26
CA ILE A 34 -4.86 -4.34 7.49
C ILE A 34 -4.61 -3.36 8.64
N HIS A 35 -5.24 -2.21 8.58
CA HIS A 35 -5.01 -1.13 9.55
C HIS A 35 -5.41 -1.57 10.96
N GLN A 36 -6.55 -2.24 11.08
CA GLN A 36 -7.05 -2.71 12.37
C GLN A 36 -6.15 -3.79 12.98
N GLU A 37 -5.70 -4.75 12.18
CA GLU A 37 -4.90 -5.86 12.67
C GLU A 37 -3.45 -5.47 12.94
N MET A 38 -2.83 -4.76 11.99
CA MET A 38 -1.40 -4.46 12.05
C MET A 38 -1.08 -3.14 12.75
N LYS A 39 -2.07 -2.26 12.89
CA LYS A 39 -1.97 -0.98 13.61
C LYS A 39 -0.85 -0.08 13.05
N PHE A 40 -0.74 -0.06 11.72
CA PHE A 40 0.18 0.86 11.06
C PHE A 40 -0.30 2.30 11.22
N TRP A 41 0.63 3.26 11.06
CA TRP A 41 0.30 4.67 11.20
C TRP A 41 -0.61 5.18 10.08
N TRP A 42 -0.38 4.73 8.83
CA TRP A 42 -1.18 5.08 7.67
C TRP A 42 -1.25 3.88 6.72
N THR A 43 -2.43 3.56 6.22
CA THR A 43 -2.65 2.45 5.27
C THR A 43 -3.63 2.90 4.22
N GLY A 44 -3.28 2.82 2.96
CA GLY A 44 -4.18 3.24 1.90
C GLY A 44 -3.77 2.80 0.51
N PHE A 45 -4.67 3.04 -0.43
CA PHE A 45 -4.44 2.78 -1.84
C PHE A 45 -4.39 4.08 -2.61
N TYR A 46 -3.48 4.13 -3.60
CA TYR A 46 -3.51 5.11 -4.66
C TYR A 46 -3.84 4.39 -5.96
N ARG A 47 -4.77 4.92 -6.73
CA ARG A 47 -5.25 4.31 -7.97
C ARG A 47 -4.61 4.99 -9.17
N VAL A 48 -4.27 4.21 -10.20
CA VAL A 48 -3.79 4.74 -11.47
C VAL A 48 -4.98 5.31 -12.23
N ILE A 49 -5.02 6.63 -12.37
CA ILE A 49 -6.04 7.33 -13.14
C ILE A 49 -5.31 8.19 -14.18
N GLY A 50 -5.34 7.74 -15.44
CA GLY A 50 -4.58 8.42 -16.49
C GLY A 50 -3.08 8.30 -16.25
N ASP A 51 -2.40 9.43 -16.13
CA ASP A 51 -0.95 9.50 -15.98
C ASP A 51 -0.50 9.82 -14.55
N GLU A 52 -1.39 9.65 -13.58
CA GLU A 52 -1.05 9.91 -12.17
C GLU A 52 -1.72 8.90 -11.23
N LEU A 53 -1.25 8.89 -9.99
CA LEU A 53 -1.90 8.18 -8.89
C LEU A 53 -2.85 9.13 -8.19
N LEU A 54 -4.08 8.68 -7.97
CA LEU A 54 -5.12 9.42 -7.27
C LEU A 54 -5.45 8.70 -5.98
N LEU A 55 -5.50 9.45 -4.88
CA LEU A 55 -5.82 8.91 -3.56
C LEU A 55 -7.13 8.12 -3.60
N GLY A 56 -7.08 6.90 -3.07
CA GLY A 56 -8.22 6.02 -2.92
C GLY A 56 -8.55 5.81 -1.43
N PRO A 57 -9.18 4.70 -1.09
CA PRO A 57 -9.51 4.39 0.30
C PRO A 57 -8.27 4.33 1.18
N PHE A 58 -8.33 4.96 2.35
CA PHE A 58 -7.22 4.96 3.28
C PHE A 58 -7.71 5.15 4.70
N GLN A 59 -6.84 4.84 5.67
CA GLN A 59 -7.01 5.16 7.08
C GLN A 59 -5.74 5.78 7.62
N GLY A 60 -5.90 6.84 8.40
CA GLY A 60 -4.81 7.61 8.95
C GLY A 60 -4.98 9.11 8.72
N PRO A 61 -3.93 9.91 8.95
CA PRO A 61 -3.97 11.35 8.69
C PRO A 61 -4.19 11.68 7.21
N VAL A 62 -4.62 12.90 6.93
CA VAL A 62 -4.80 13.38 5.56
C VAL A 62 -3.53 13.20 4.73
N ALA A 63 -3.69 13.00 3.44
CA ALA A 63 -2.59 12.63 2.55
C ALA A 63 -2.65 13.43 1.24
N CYS A 64 -1.55 13.36 0.46
CA CYS A 64 -1.54 13.93 -0.88
C CYS A 64 -2.60 13.25 -1.74
N MET A 65 -3.33 14.02 -2.55
CA MET A 65 -4.37 13.47 -3.39
C MET A 65 -3.87 13.00 -4.75
N HIS A 66 -2.81 13.61 -5.27
CA HIS A 66 -2.27 13.32 -6.61
C HIS A 66 -0.77 13.08 -6.53
N ILE A 67 -0.29 12.00 -7.15
CA ILE A 67 1.14 11.68 -7.21
C ILE A 67 1.50 11.39 -8.67
N PRO A 68 2.46 12.15 -9.24
CA PRO A 68 2.88 11.92 -10.63
C PRO A 68 3.62 10.59 -10.81
N PHE A 69 3.56 10.07 -12.02
CA PHE A 69 4.30 8.86 -12.40
C PHE A 69 5.80 9.03 -12.11
N GLY A 70 6.40 8.02 -11.48
CA GLY A 70 7.83 8.02 -11.20
C GLY A 70 8.29 8.93 -10.06
N ARG A 71 7.36 9.57 -9.35
CA ARG A 71 7.69 10.51 -8.28
C ARG A 71 7.37 9.91 -6.92
N GLY A 72 8.27 10.16 -5.95
CA GLY A 72 8.13 9.62 -4.60
C GLY A 72 8.20 8.09 -4.58
N VAL A 73 7.90 7.50 -3.43
CA VAL A 73 7.93 6.03 -3.28
C VAL A 73 6.80 5.39 -4.07
N CYS A 74 5.58 5.92 -3.95
CA CYS A 74 4.42 5.39 -4.67
C CYS A 74 4.59 5.46 -6.19
N GLY A 75 5.00 6.62 -6.71
CA GLY A 75 5.21 6.78 -8.15
C GLY A 75 6.34 5.91 -8.67
N THR A 76 7.37 5.70 -7.86
CA THR A 76 8.50 4.85 -8.22
C THR A 76 8.10 3.37 -8.25
N ALA A 77 7.30 2.92 -7.27
CA ALA A 77 6.79 1.54 -7.26
C ALA A 77 5.94 1.27 -8.50
N TRP A 78 5.11 2.23 -8.89
CA TRP A 78 4.34 2.13 -10.12
C TRP A 78 5.24 2.01 -11.35
N GLN A 79 6.22 2.91 -11.47
CA GLN A 79 7.13 2.93 -12.61
C GLN A 79 7.95 1.63 -12.71
N ARG A 80 8.50 1.16 -11.61
CA ARG A 80 9.33 -0.05 -11.57
C ARG A 80 8.53 -1.33 -11.56
N ARG A 81 7.23 -1.25 -11.24
CA ARG A 81 6.33 -2.39 -11.19
C ARG A 81 6.81 -3.43 -10.17
N GLU A 82 7.29 -2.94 -9.03
CA GLU A 82 7.80 -3.80 -7.96
C GLU A 82 7.56 -3.16 -6.59
N THR A 83 7.54 -4.00 -5.56
CA THR A 83 7.44 -3.54 -4.18
C THR A 83 8.71 -2.79 -3.79
N ILE A 84 8.53 -1.66 -3.09
CA ILE A 84 9.63 -0.87 -2.57
C ILE A 84 9.50 -0.77 -1.07
N VAL A 85 10.56 -1.15 -0.35
CA VAL A 85 10.65 -1.03 1.10
C VAL A 85 11.66 0.06 1.43
N VAL A 86 11.22 1.08 2.17
CA VAL A 86 12.04 2.23 2.51
C VAL A 86 12.22 2.30 4.02
N PRO A 87 13.40 1.93 4.54
CA PRO A 87 13.65 1.99 5.99
C PRO A 87 13.67 3.41 6.55
N ASP A 88 14.09 4.37 5.75
CA ASP A 88 14.14 5.78 6.12
C ASP A 88 13.77 6.63 4.92
N VAL A 89 12.60 7.29 4.98
CA VAL A 89 12.09 8.07 3.85
C VAL A 89 12.98 9.25 3.50
N GLU A 90 13.73 9.78 4.46
CA GLU A 90 14.65 10.89 4.20
C GLU A 90 15.83 10.48 3.32
N GLN A 91 16.13 9.17 3.27
CA GLN A 91 17.17 8.61 2.41
C GLN A 91 16.67 8.24 1.01
N PHE A 92 15.37 8.33 0.77
CA PHE A 92 14.80 7.95 -0.53
C PHE A 92 14.86 9.13 -1.50
N PRO A 93 15.57 8.98 -2.65
CA PRO A 93 15.70 10.07 -3.62
C PRO A 93 14.34 10.50 -4.16
N GLY A 94 14.03 11.80 -4.09
CA GLY A 94 12.78 12.33 -4.61
C GLY A 94 11.55 12.04 -3.75
N HIS A 95 11.74 11.67 -2.48
CA HIS A 95 10.62 11.42 -1.58
C HIS A 95 9.67 12.62 -1.53
N ILE A 96 8.36 12.33 -1.65
CA ILE A 96 7.30 13.34 -1.51
C ILE A 96 6.80 13.28 -0.07
N ALA A 97 7.06 14.34 0.68
CA ALA A 97 6.66 14.43 2.08
C ALA A 97 5.22 14.93 2.18
N CYS A 98 4.24 14.01 2.10
CA CYS A 98 2.83 14.33 2.35
C CYS A 98 2.56 14.49 3.85
N SER A 99 3.44 13.98 4.70
CA SER A 99 3.41 14.18 6.13
C SER A 99 4.84 14.17 6.67
N SER A 100 5.14 15.11 7.57
CA SER A 100 6.46 15.17 8.22
C SER A 100 6.65 14.08 9.27
N GLN A 101 5.60 13.35 9.63
CA GLN A 101 5.65 12.31 10.67
C GLN A 101 5.98 10.93 10.11
N SER A 102 5.86 10.73 8.81
CA SER A 102 6.22 9.47 8.18
C SER A 102 7.74 9.28 8.23
N ARG A 103 8.20 8.12 8.70
CA ARG A 103 9.60 7.79 8.85
C ARG A 103 10.05 6.63 7.97
N SER A 104 9.19 5.61 7.80
CA SER A 104 9.46 4.48 6.92
C SER A 104 8.22 4.13 6.14
N GLU A 105 8.39 3.39 5.04
CA GLU A 105 7.30 3.17 4.10
C GLU A 105 7.49 1.86 3.34
N ILE A 106 6.37 1.21 2.98
CA ILE A 106 6.35 0.12 2.02
C ILE A 106 5.25 0.40 1.00
N VAL A 107 5.54 0.21 -0.28
CA VAL A 107 4.56 0.37 -1.36
C VAL A 107 4.56 -0.89 -2.21
N VAL A 108 3.38 -1.46 -2.41
CA VAL A 108 3.19 -2.71 -3.14
C VAL A 108 2.26 -2.46 -4.33
N PRO A 109 2.69 -2.74 -5.56
CA PRO A 109 1.82 -2.54 -6.73
C PRO A 109 0.72 -3.60 -6.80
N VAL A 110 -0.43 -3.17 -7.31
CA VAL A 110 -1.57 -4.03 -7.63
C VAL A 110 -1.64 -4.12 -9.15
N PHE A 111 -1.67 -5.34 -9.69
CA PHE A 111 -1.70 -5.56 -11.13
C PHE A 111 -3.09 -5.96 -11.59
N GLY A 112 -3.52 -5.40 -12.71
CA GLY A 112 -4.75 -5.80 -13.38
C GLY A 112 -4.56 -7.08 -14.20
N PRO A 113 -5.65 -7.59 -14.80
CA PRO A 113 -5.59 -8.82 -15.61
C PRO A 113 -4.64 -8.73 -16.81
N ASP A 114 -4.40 -7.51 -17.31
CA ASP A 114 -3.49 -7.26 -18.43
C ASP A 114 -2.03 -7.11 -17.99
N GLY A 115 -1.74 -7.27 -16.70
CA GLY A 115 -0.40 -7.13 -16.15
C GLY A 115 0.05 -5.70 -15.91
N LYS A 116 -0.82 -4.72 -16.15
CA LYS A 116 -0.51 -3.32 -15.84
C LYS A 116 -0.84 -2.99 -14.41
N VAL A 117 -0.08 -2.07 -13.83
CA VAL A 117 -0.36 -1.58 -12.47
C VAL A 117 -1.66 -0.76 -12.50
N THR A 118 -2.61 -1.12 -11.65
CA THR A 118 -3.89 -0.40 -11.53
C THR A 118 -3.95 0.44 -10.26
N ALA A 119 -3.15 0.10 -9.27
CA ALA A 119 -3.10 0.79 -7.99
C ALA A 119 -1.81 0.42 -7.27
N VAL A 120 -1.51 1.15 -6.20
CA VAL A 120 -0.48 0.75 -5.25
C VAL A 120 -1.07 0.77 -3.85
N LEU A 121 -0.65 -0.20 -3.03
CA LEU A 121 -0.93 -0.22 -1.60
C LEU A 121 0.24 0.48 -0.92
N ASP A 122 -0.06 1.58 -0.24
CA ASP A 122 0.93 2.40 0.46
C ASP A 122 0.71 2.30 1.95
N ILE A 123 1.76 1.95 2.68
CA ILE A 123 1.71 1.88 4.15
C ILE A 123 2.88 2.67 4.69
N ASP A 124 2.58 3.59 5.60
CA ASP A 124 3.57 4.45 6.22
C ASP A 124 3.63 4.19 7.73
N SER A 125 4.82 4.31 8.28
CA SER A 125 5.05 4.22 9.73
C SER A 125 5.72 5.50 10.23
N ASP A 126 5.40 5.89 11.44
CA ASP A 126 6.07 6.99 12.13
C ASP A 126 7.34 6.54 12.85
N GLN A 127 7.77 5.29 12.62
CA GLN A 127 9.00 4.71 13.13
C GLN A 127 9.92 4.33 11.98
N LEU A 128 11.23 4.35 12.21
CA LEU A 128 12.20 3.89 11.22
C LEU A 128 12.15 2.37 11.09
N ALA A 129 12.44 1.88 9.88
CA ALA A 129 12.65 0.46 9.59
C ALA A 129 11.54 -0.46 10.08
N THR A 130 10.28 -0.01 9.98
CA THR A 130 9.13 -0.81 10.43
C THR A 130 8.91 -2.04 9.56
N PHE A 131 9.20 -1.96 8.27
CA PHE A 131 8.82 -2.99 7.28
C PHE A 131 10.03 -3.84 6.89
N ASP A 132 9.81 -5.15 6.77
CA ASP A 132 10.83 -6.13 6.39
C ASP A 132 10.31 -7.09 5.32
N ASP A 133 11.03 -8.17 5.04
CA ASP A 133 10.65 -9.14 4.02
C ASP A 133 9.34 -9.86 4.35
N VAL A 134 8.99 -10.01 5.61
CA VAL A 134 7.71 -10.61 6.02
C VAL A 134 6.56 -9.73 5.55
N ASP A 135 6.65 -8.41 5.79
CA ASP A 135 5.64 -7.47 5.30
C ASP A 135 5.53 -7.54 3.78
N ARG A 136 6.66 -7.49 3.08
CA ARG A 136 6.68 -7.58 1.62
C ARG A 136 5.95 -8.83 1.13
N GLN A 137 6.31 -9.99 1.66
CA GLN A 137 5.76 -11.26 1.21
C GLN A 137 4.23 -11.31 1.37
N TYR A 138 3.74 -10.98 2.54
CA TYR A 138 2.31 -11.10 2.82
C TYR A 138 1.48 -9.98 2.21
N LEU A 139 2.01 -8.78 2.14
CA LEU A 139 1.31 -7.68 1.49
C LEU A 139 1.20 -7.91 -0.02
N GLU A 140 2.23 -8.51 -0.63
CA GLU A 140 2.16 -8.94 -2.03
C GLU A 140 1.08 -10.00 -2.23
N GLN A 141 0.94 -10.95 -1.31
CA GLN A 141 -0.14 -11.94 -1.36
C GLN A 141 -1.52 -11.27 -1.28
N ILE A 142 -1.69 -10.32 -0.38
CA ILE A 142 -2.95 -9.57 -0.25
C ILE A 142 -3.26 -8.84 -1.54
N CYS A 143 -2.29 -8.15 -2.12
CA CYS A 143 -2.49 -7.40 -3.35
C CYS A 143 -2.86 -8.28 -4.54
N LYS A 144 -2.44 -9.55 -4.54
CA LYS A 144 -2.84 -10.51 -5.58
C LYS A 144 -4.31 -10.93 -5.48
N LEU A 145 -4.95 -10.70 -4.34
CA LEU A 145 -6.37 -11.02 -4.15
C LEU A 145 -7.29 -9.93 -4.71
N ILE A 146 -6.75 -8.78 -5.02
CA ILE A 146 -7.52 -7.59 -5.41
C ILE A 146 -7.73 -7.47 -6.96
#